data_fd7286fb7c8902e36f37d44450b59a9a
#
_entry.id   fd7286fb7c8902e36f37d44450b59a9a
#
_cell.length_a   1.000
_cell.length_b   1.000
_cell.length_c   1.000
_cell.angle_alpha   90.00
_cell.angle_beta   90.00
_cell.angle_gamma   90.00
#
_symmetry.space_group_name_H-M   'P 1'
#
loop_
_entity.id
_entity.type
_entity.pdbx_description
1 polymer ?
#
loop_
_entity_poly.entity_id
_entity_poly.type
_entity_poly.pdbx_seq_one_letter_code
_entity_poly.pdbx_strand_id
1 'polypeptide(L)'
;ILLDRSKLPFEKNAAQVKELTKIAHACGMGVEAELGHVAMGDEGVFTRPDEAKAFVEETGVDALAVAIGTAHGAYKDTPKLQFDLLEQLRDTVPVPLVLHGGSGTGDENLKKACSMGINKLNVAYELYTGAIDGYKAYEASLDEKWRTWAPYDLYDKMQAGIKAVAE
;
A
#
# COMPACT_ATOMS: atom_id res chain seq x y z
N ILE A 1 -10.65 -7.45 -4.30
CA ILE A 1 -10.57 -6.08 -4.89
C ILE A 1 -10.31 -5.05 -3.81
N LEU A 2 -9.71 -3.89 -4.16
CA LEU A 2 -9.54 -2.75 -3.27
C LEU A 2 -10.56 -1.66 -3.62
N LEU A 3 -11.26 -1.16 -2.60
CA LEU A 3 -12.24 -0.08 -2.68
C LEU A 3 -11.75 1.12 -1.85
N ASP A 4 -10.97 2.00 -2.45
CA ASP A 4 -10.51 3.22 -1.78
C ASP A 4 -11.53 4.36 -1.95
N ARG A 5 -12.15 4.74 -0.84
CA ARG A 5 -13.04 5.89 -0.67
C ARG A 5 -12.62 6.74 0.53
N SER A 6 -11.40 6.57 1.01
CA SER A 6 -10.85 7.21 2.23
C SER A 6 -10.90 8.74 2.22
N LYS A 7 -10.96 9.35 1.02
CA LYS A 7 -11.12 10.80 0.86
C LYS A 7 -12.53 11.33 1.11
N LEU A 8 -13.50 10.42 1.23
CA LEU A 8 -14.88 10.80 1.52
C LEU A 8 -15.12 10.85 3.03
N PRO A 9 -16.09 11.64 3.53
CA PRO A 9 -16.59 11.53 4.89
C PRO A 9 -17.01 10.08 5.21
N PHE A 10 -16.87 9.68 6.49
CA PHE A 10 -17.09 8.31 6.95
C PHE A 10 -18.40 7.70 6.41
N GLU A 11 -19.53 8.40 6.55
CA GLU A 11 -20.83 7.89 6.15
C GLU A 11 -20.93 7.61 4.65
N LYS A 12 -20.29 8.46 3.83
CA LYS A 12 -20.26 8.28 2.37
C LYS A 12 -19.32 7.16 1.95
N ASN A 13 -18.15 7.07 2.62
CA ASN A 13 -17.22 5.97 2.42
C ASN A 13 -17.90 4.65 2.75
N ALA A 14 -18.43 4.51 3.96
CA ALA A 14 -19.08 3.29 4.43
C ALA A 14 -20.27 2.88 3.53
N ALA A 15 -21.15 3.82 3.18
CA ALA A 15 -22.30 3.53 2.32
C ALA A 15 -21.89 3.00 0.93
N GLN A 16 -20.89 3.62 0.27
CA GLN A 16 -20.43 3.19 -1.05
C GLN A 16 -19.70 1.85 -0.98
N VAL A 17 -18.81 1.69 0.00
CA VAL A 17 -18.06 0.44 0.19
C VAL A 17 -19.00 -0.71 0.48
N LYS A 18 -20.01 -0.53 1.35
CA LYS A 18 -21.04 -1.53 1.66
C LYS A 18 -21.75 -2.07 0.42
N GLU A 19 -22.20 -1.19 -0.46
CA GLU A 19 -22.91 -1.61 -1.68
C GLU A 19 -21.97 -2.34 -2.65
N LEU A 20 -20.75 -1.85 -2.81
CA LEU A 20 -19.76 -2.52 -3.67
C LEU A 20 -19.28 -3.85 -3.09
N THR A 21 -19.16 -3.97 -1.76
CA THR A 21 -18.83 -5.21 -1.08
C THR A 21 -19.87 -6.30 -1.35
N LYS A 22 -21.16 -5.97 -1.29
CA LYS A 22 -22.23 -6.92 -1.64
C LYS A 22 -22.10 -7.45 -3.07
N ILE A 23 -21.78 -6.58 -4.02
CA ILE A 23 -21.59 -6.96 -5.43
C ILE A 23 -20.37 -7.85 -5.57
N ALA A 24 -19.25 -7.49 -4.94
CA ALA A 24 -18.01 -8.27 -4.98
C ALA A 24 -18.19 -9.67 -4.38
N HIS A 25 -18.82 -9.75 -3.20
CA HIS A 25 -19.11 -11.03 -2.54
C HIS A 25 -20.04 -11.90 -3.38
N ALA A 26 -21.04 -11.33 -4.06
CA ALA A 26 -21.90 -12.07 -4.97
C ALA A 26 -21.12 -12.66 -6.17
N CYS A 27 -19.97 -12.08 -6.51
CA CYS A 27 -19.05 -12.58 -7.53
C CYS A 27 -17.92 -13.48 -6.95
N GLY A 28 -17.96 -13.81 -5.66
CA GLY A 28 -16.93 -14.62 -4.99
C GLY A 28 -15.60 -13.91 -4.77
N MET A 29 -15.60 -12.56 -4.75
CA MET A 29 -14.39 -11.75 -4.56
C MET A 29 -14.32 -11.20 -3.14
N GLY A 30 -13.14 -11.31 -2.50
CA GLY A 30 -12.84 -10.59 -1.27
C GLY A 30 -12.61 -9.10 -1.50
N VAL A 31 -12.91 -8.28 -0.47
CA VAL A 31 -12.85 -6.82 -0.51
C VAL A 31 -11.91 -6.26 0.55
N GLU A 32 -10.99 -5.43 0.11
CA GLU A 32 -10.19 -4.54 0.94
C GLU A 32 -10.75 -3.12 0.82
N ALA A 33 -10.83 -2.39 1.92
CA ALA A 33 -11.15 -0.96 1.90
C ALA A 33 -10.12 -0.16 2.71
N GLU A 34 -10.18 1.15 2.60
CA GLU A 34 -9.29 2.08 3.33
C GLU A 34 -10.10 3.03 4.20
N LEU A 35 -9.65 3.19 5.45
CA LEU A 35 -10.18 4.17 6.41
C LEU A 35 -9.03 4.96 7.05
N GLY A 36 -9.25 6.26 7.24
CA GLY A 36 -8.17 7.22 7.38
C GLY A 36 -7.67 7.57 5.98
N HIS A 37 -6.68 8.41 5.86
CA HIS A 37 -6.14 8.76 4.54
C HIS A 37 -4.62 8.69 4.55
N VAL A 38 -4.09 7.78 3.75
CA VAL A 38 -2.65 7.72 3.46
C VAL A 38 -2.35 8.78 2.41
N ALA A 39 -1.91 9.96 2.86
CA ALA A 39 -1.65 11.10 2.00
C ALA A 39 -0.43 10.89 1.10
N MET A 40 -0.33 11.74 0.07
CA MET A 40 0.93 11.98 -0.63
C MET A 40 1.66 13.11 0.11
N GLY A 41 2.61 12.77 1.01
CA GLY A 41 3.32 13.72 1.86
C GLY A 41 2.83 13.71 3.33
N ASP A 42 3.01 14.80 4.08
CA ASP A 42 2.93 14.83 5.54
C ASP A 42 1.53 15.00 6.17
N GLU A 43 0.44 15.08 5.39
CA GLU A 43 -0.91 15.41 5.87
C GLU A 43 -1.88 14.22 5.83
N GLY A 44 -1.47 13.06 6.35
CA GLY A 44 -2.37 11.90 6.51
C GLY A 44 -3.31 12.04 7.70
N VAL A 45 -4.51 11.48 7.59
CA VAL A 45 -5.45 11.37 8.70
C VAL A 45 -5.35 9.96 9.27
N PHE A 46 -4.90 9.84 10.52
CA PHE A 46 -4.80 8.56 11.21
C PHE A 46 -6.17 7.88 11.36
N THR A 47 -6.16 6.56 11.22
CA THR A 47 -7.36 5.74 11.43
C THR A 47 -7.70 5.67 12.91
N ARG A 48 -8.94 5.98 13.29
CA ARG A 48 -9.43 5.84 14.66
C ARG A 48 -9.95 4.43 14.90
N PRO A 49 -9.56 3.75 16.00
CA PRO A 49 -9.96 2.36 16.26
C PRO A 49 -11.48 2.16 16.36
N ASP A 50 -12.20 3.09 17.00
CA ASP A 50 -13.66 3.06 17.12
C ASP A 50 -14.37 3.18 15.76
N GLU A 51 -13.90 4.09 14.91
CA GLU A 51 -14.40 4.24 13.55
C GLU A 51 -14.04 3.03 12.67
N ALA A 52 -12.84 2.48 12.82
CA ALA A 52 -12.41 1.30 12.05
C ALA A 52 -13.29 0.09 12.34
N LYS A 53 -13.62 -0.17 13.62
CA LYS A 53 -14.53 -1.24 14.01
C LYS A 53 -15.91 -1.03 13.40
N ALA A 54 -16.50 0.16 13.58
CA ALA A 54 -17.81 0.48 13.05
C ALA A 54 -17.86 0.37 11.53
N PHE A 55 -16.79 0.80 10.84
CA PHE A 55 -16.69 0.71 9.39
C PHE A 55 -16.71 -0.73 8.90
N VAL A 56 -15.92 -1.62 9.50
CA VAL A 56 -15.87 -3.04 9.14
C VAL A 56 -17.22 -3.73 9.41
N GLU A 57 -17.84 -3.46 10.57
CA GLU A 57 -19.14 -4.02 10.94
C GLU A 57 -20.24 -3.55 9.98
N GLU A 58 -20.20 -2.30 9.52
CA GLU A 58 -21.17 -1.76 8.60
C GLU A 58 -20.98 -2.23 7.15
N THR A 59 -19.73 -2.28 6.67
CA THR A 59 -19.42 -2.53 5.26
C THR A 59 -19.25 -4.00 4.92
N GLY A 60 -18.86 -4.83 5.90
CA GLY A 60 -18.58 -6.25 5.70
C GLY A 60 -17.35 -6.55 4.86
N VAL A 61 -16.37 -5.65 4.82
CA VAL A 61 -15.10 -5.87 4.10
C VAL A 61 -14.26 -6.97 4.74
N ASP A 62 -13.43 -7.62 3.95
CA ASP A 62 -12.61 -8.77 4.37
C ASP A 62 -11.22 -8.36 4.89
N ALA A 63 -10.78 -7.14 4.58
CA ALA A 63 -9.54 -6.54 5.08
C ALA A 63 -9.66 -5.01 5.13
N LEU A 64 -8.92 -4.38 6.05
CA LEU A 64 -8.94 -2.93 6.22
C LEU A 64 -7.54 -2.34 6.15
N ALA A 65 -7.33 -1.44 5.19
CA ALA A 65 -6.15 -0.60 5.14
C ALA A 65 -6.28 0.55 6.12
N VAL A 66 -5.26 0.71 6.97
CA VAL A 66 -5.25 1.67 8.07
C VAL A 66 -4.10 2.67 7.93
N ALA A 67 -4.36 3.92 8.25
CA ALA A 67 -3.39 4.99 8.25
C ALA A 67 -2.74 5.12 9.66
N ILE A 68 -1.48 4.74 9.76
CA ILE A 68 -0.68 4.79 10.99
C ILE A 68 0.61 5.61 10.85
N GLY A 69 0.72 6.42 9.79
CA GLY A 69 1.86 7.32 9.57
C GLY A 69 2.70 7.03 8.34
N THR A 70 2.30 6.09 7.49
CA THR A 70 2.86 5.94 6.15
C THR A 70 2.25 6.94 5.17
N ALA A 71 2.94 7.18 4.04
CA ALA A 71 2.44 7.96 2.91
C ALA A 71 2.78 7.25 1.59
N HIS A 72 2.13 7.66 0.51
CA HIS A 72 2.45 7.15 -0.81
C HIS A 72 3.60 7.95 -1.47
N GLY A 73 4.48 7.25 -2.20
CA GLY A 73 5.58 7.85 -2.96
C GLY A 73 6.90 7.90 -2.20
N ALA A 74 7.78 8.82 -2.61
CA ALA A 74 9.09 8.99 -1.99
C ALA A 74 8.97 9.79 -0.68
N TYR A 75 9.55 9.26 0.38
CA TYR A 75 9.73 10.00 1.62
C TYR A 75 10.97 10.90 1.55
N LYS A 76 10.92 12.04 2.22
CA LYS A 76 12.10 12.87 2.48
C LYS A 76 12.94 12.28 3.61
N ASP A 77 12.26 11.79 4.65
CA ASP A 77 12.84 11.14 5.82
C ASP A 77 12.04 9.88 6.15
N THR A 78 12.63 8.94 6.89
CA THR A 78 11.92 7.72 7.32
C THR A 78 10.67 8.08 8.13
N PRO A 79 9.48 7.60 7.76
CA PRO A 79 8.24 7.97 8.44
C PRO A 79 8.21 7.44 9.87
N LYS A 80 7.59 8.21 10.77
CA LYS A 80 7.37 7.80 12.15
C LYS A 80 6.02 7.10 12.29
N LEU A 81 6.03 5.78 12.32
CA LEU A 81 4.82 4.99 12.50
C LEU A 81 4.28 5.06 13.94
N GLN A 82 2.96 5.10 14.06
CA GLN A 82 2.24 5.11 15.33
C GLN A 82 1.96 3.67 15.79
N PHE A 83 2.95 3.02 16.39
CA PHE A 83 2.84 1.61 16.79
C PHE A 83 1.82 1.37 17.92
N ASP A 84 1.66 2.34 18.83
CA ASP A 84 0.64 2.27 19.89
C ASP A 84 -0.78 2.31 19.29
N LEU A 85 -0.96 3.07 18.21
CA LEU A 85 -2.20 3.08 17.44
C LEU A 85 -2.42 1.76 16.71
N LEU A 86 -1.37 1.20 16.11
CA LEU A 86 -1.45 -0.11 15.44
C LEU A 86 -1.91 -1.21 16.41
N GLU A 87 -1.38 -1.21 17.64
CA GLU A 87 -1.80 -2.16 18.66
C GLU A 87 -3.30 -2.02 18.99
N GLN A 88 -3.78 -0.80 19.18
CA GLN A 88 -5.20 -0.55 19.42
C GLN A 88 -6.07 -0.99 18.23
N LEU A 89 -5.65 -0.72 17.00
CA LEU A 89 -6.36 -1.16 15.79
C LEU A 89 -6.42 -2.68 15.67
N ARG A 90 -5.29 -3.37 15.92
CA ARG A 90 -5.22 -4.83 15.91
C ARG A 90 -6.20 -5.45 16.92
N ASP A 91 -6.27 -4.87 18.13
CA ASP A 91 -7.11 -5.42 19.20
C ASP A 91 -8.60 -5.10 19.03
N THR A 92 -8.91 -4.13 18.16
CA THR A 92 -10.28 -3.61 17.97
C THR A 92 -10.93 -4.07 16.66
N VAL A 93 -10.15 -4.16 15.59
CA VAL A 93 -10.65 -4.47 14.22
C VAL A 93 -10.70 -5.98 14.00
N PRO A 94 -11.87 -6.55 13.64
CA PRO A 94 -12.05 -8.01 13.56
C PRO A 94 -11.58 -8.63 12.23
N VAL A 95 -10.97 -7.85 11.33
CA VAL A 95 -10.46 -8.32 10.02
C VAL A 95 -8.97 -8.04 9.88
N PRO A 96 -8.25 -8.73 8.98
CA PRO A 96 -6.85 -8.46 8.68
C PRO A 96 -6.57 -6.98 8.38
N LEU A 97 -5.47 -6.47 8.97
CA LEU A 97 -5.01 -5.10 8.75
C LEU A 97 -4.03 -5.03 7.58
N VAL A 98 -4.17 -4.00 6.79
CA VAL A 98 -3.31 -3.72 5.64
C VAL A 98 -2.56 -2.40 5.84
N LEU A 99 -1.29 -2.37 5.47
CA LEU A 99 -0.47 -1.16 5.45
C LEU A 99 -0.17 -0.74 4.02
N HIS A 100 -0.67 0.43 3.62
CA HIS A 100 -0.29 1.10 2.37
C HIS A 100 0.95 1.96 2.56
N GLY A 101 1.64 2.30 1.46
CA GLY A 101 2.82 3.17 1.51
C GLY A 101 4.04 2.53 2.17
N GLY A 102 4.24 1.22 1.99
CA GLY A 102 5.36 0.49 2.58
C GLY A 102 6.74 0.89 2.04
N SER A 103 6.82 1.29 0.77
CA SER A 103 8.08 1.73 0.14
C SER A 103 8.72 2.89 0.90
N GLY A 104 10.02 2.79 1.21
CA GLY A 104 10.76 3.83 1.93
C GLY A 104 10.47 3.94 3.42
N THR A 105 9.64 3.05 3.97
CA THR A 105 9.30 3.01 5.41
C THR A 105 10.46 2.45 6.25
N GLY A 106 11.36 1.69 5.63
CA GLY A 106 12.51 1.04 6.26
C GLY A 106 12.20 -0.32 6.86
N ASP A 107 13.12 -1.26 6.69
CA ASP A 107 12.95 -2.66 7.06
C ASP A 107 12.53 -2.89 8.51
N GLU A 108 13.14 -2.16 9.45
CA GLU A 108 12.85 -2.31 10.89
C GLU A 108 11.41 -1.91 11.21
N ASN A 109 10.93 -0.80 10.60
CA ASN A 109 9.54 -0.38 10.76
C ASN A 109 8.57 -1.39 10.16
N LEU A 110 8.88 -1.92 8.97
CA LEU A 110 8.04 -2.91 8.29
C LEU A 110 7.99 -4.23 9.06
N LYS A 111 9.15 -4.76 9.51
CA LYS A 111 9.24 -5.96 10.34
C LYS A 111 8.44 -5.78 11.63
N LYS A 112 8.58 -4.62 12.29
CA LYS A 112 7.85 -4.33 13.52
C LYS A 112 6.35 -4.24 13.26
N ALA A 113 5.90 -3.54 12.20
CA ALA A 113 4.50 -3.44 11.84
C ALA A 113 3.87 -4.82 11.57
N CYS A 114 4.56 -5.69 10.80
CA CYS A 114 4.11 -7.06 10.56
C CYS A 114 4.04 -7.88 11.86
N SER A 115 5.04 -7.78 12.72
CA SER A 115 5.03 -8.49 14.03
C SER A 115 3.93 -8.00 14.98
N MET A 116 3.43 -6.79 14.78
CA MET A 116 2.38 -6.17 15.58
C MET A 116 0.97 -6.29 15.00
N GLY A 117 0.81 -6.95 13.85
CA GLY A 117 -0.53 -7.28 13.33
C GLY A 117 -0.88 -6.77 11.95
N ILE A 118 0.06 -6.20 11.20
CA ILE A 118 -0.13 -5.97 9.75
C ILE A 118 -0.03 -7.31 9.03
N ASN A 119 -1.08 -7.66 8.30
CA ASN A 119 -1.20 -8.94 7.58
C ASN A 119 -0.88 -8.82 6.10
N LYS A 120 -1.03 -7.64 5.52
CA LYS A 120 -0.72 -7.33 4.12
C LYS A 120 0.02 -5.99 4.02
N LEU A 121 1.07 -5.94 3.21
CA LEU A 121 1.89 -4.77 2.98
C LEU A 121 1.92 -4.42 1.50
N ASN A 122 1.62 -3.17 1.16
CA ASN A 122 1.71 -2.69 -0.21
C ASN A 122 3.04 -1.95 -0.44
N VAL A 123 3.84 -2.48 -1.37
CA VAL A 123 5.11 -1.91 -1.82
C VAL A 123 5.02 -1.68 -3.33
N ALA A 124 5.30 -0.48 -3.80
CA ALA A 124 5.24 -0.14 -5.21
C ALA A 124 6.40 0.77 -5.67
N TYR A 125 6.64 1.88 -4.99
CA TYR A 125 7.59 2.89 -5.42
C TYR A 125 9.00 2.34 -5.61
N GLU A 126 9.51 1.53 -4.70
CA GLU A 126 10.83 0.90 -4.78
C GLU A 126 10.93 -0.05 -5.98
N LEU A 127 9.86 -0.78 -6.33
CA LEU A 127 9.84 -1.65 -7.50
C LEU A 127 9.93 -0.84 -8.80
N TYR A 128 9.26 0.31 -8.87
CA TYR A 128 9.38 1.20 -10.04
C TYR A 128 10.77 1.82 -10.13
N THR A 129 11.36 2.25 -9.04
CA THR A 129 12.74 2.76 -9.05
C THR A 129 13.73 1.69 -9.45
N GLY A 130 13.59 0.45 -8.95
CA GLY A 130 14.38 -0.69 -9.39
C GLY A 130 14.28 -0.96 -10.89
N ALA A 131 13.07 -0.88 -11.45
CA ALA A 131 12.88 -1.01 -12.90
C ALA A 131 13.61 0.09 -13.69
N ILE A 132 13.50 1.34 -13.22
CA ILE A 132 14.16 2.50 -13.85
C ILE A 132 15.67 2.38 -13.75
N ASP A 133 16.20 1.94 -12.64
CA ASP A 133 17.65 1.78 -12.45
C ASP A 133 18.19 0.64 -13.31
N GLY A 134 17.47 -0.47 -13.44
CA GLY A 134 17.78 -1.54 -14.39
C GLY A 134 17.82 -1.04 -15.83
N TYR A 135 16.84 -0.21 -16.21
CA TYR A 135 16.80 0.45 -17.52
C TYR A 135 18.02 1.35 -17.74
N LYS A 136 18.30 2.27 -16.81
CA LYS A 136 19.41 3.23 -16.92
C LYS A 136 20.77 2.53 -17.01
N ALA A 137 20.98 1.48 -16.20
CA ALA A 137 22.22 0.68 -16.25
C ALA A 137 22.39 0.00 -17.62
N TYR A 138 21.30 -0.53 -18.17
CA TYR A 138 21.31 -1.12 -19.50
C TYR A 138 21.60 -0.09 -20.59
N GLU A 139 20.88 1.04 -20.59
CA GLU A 139 21.09 2.14 -21.55
C GLU A 139 22.54 2.63 -21.53
N ALA A 140 23.13 2.80 -20.35
CA ALA A 140 24.53 3.21 -20.20
C ALA A 140 25.53 2.18 -20.74
N SER A 141 25.16 0.91 -20.83
CA SER A 141 26.00 -0.18 -21.37
C SER A 141 25.93 -0.29 -22.91
N LEU A 142 25.00 0.39 -23.58
CA LEU A 142 24.79 0.30 -25.01
C LEU A 142 25.69 1.29 -25.77
N ASP A 143 26.28 0.82 -26.88
CA ASP A 143 26.86 1.70 -27.87
C ASP A 143 25.82 2.61 -28.50
N GLU A 144 26.22 3.80 -28.96
CA GLU A 144 25.34 4.80 -29.56
C GLU A 144 24.45 4.22 -30.68
N LYS A 145 24.99 3.27 -31.46
CA LYS A 145 24.30 2.54 -32.51
C LYS A 145 23.13 1.71 -32.01
N TRP A 146 23.21 1.15 -30.79
CA TRP A 146 22.21 0.23 -30.24
C TRP A 146 21.17 0.90 -29.36
N ARG A 147 21.37 2.14 -28.94
CA ARG A 147 20.41 2.89 -28.11
C ARG A 147 19.06 3.06 -28.75
N THR A 148 18.97 2.92 -30.08
CA THR A 148 17.71 3.03 -30.85
C THR A 148 17.05 1.69 -31.17
N TRP A 149 17.69 0.55 -30.85
CA TRP A 149 17.29 -0.78 -31.35
C TRP A 149 17.13 -1.87 -30.28
N ALA A 150 17.02 -1.55 -29.00
CA ALA A 150 17.06 -2.55 -27.93
C ALA A 150 15.74 -2.76 -27.15
N PRO A 151 14.56 -2.91 -27.78
CA PRO A 151 13.32 -3.11 -27.04
C PRO A 151 13.21 -4.49 -26.38
N TYR A 152 13.88 -5.53 -26.91
CA TYR A 152 13.69 -6.91 -26.43
C TYR A 152 14.36 -7.17 -25.09
N ASP A 153 15.61 -6.73 -24.92
CA ASP A 153 16.36 -6.91 -23.67
C ASP A 153 15.97 -5.91 -22.57
N LEU A 154 15.28 -4.84 -22.95
CA LEU A 154 14.86 -3.78 -22.03
C LEU A 154 13.98 -4.31 -20.90
N TYR A 155 12.96 -5.09 -21.24
CA TYR A 155 12.05 -5.66 -20.24
C TYR A 155 12.76 -6.58 -19.26
N ASP A 156 13.70 -7.42 -19.75
CA ASP A 156 14.48 -8.33 -18.91
C ASP A 156 15.36 -7.56 -17.92
N LYS A 157 15.94 -6.43 -18.33
CA LYS A 157 16.75 -5.57 -17.46
C LYS A 157 15.93 -4.81 -16.44
N MET A 158 14.74 -4.32 -16.84
CA MET A 158 13.78 -3.73 -15.91
C MET A 158 13.28 -4.76 -14.89
N GLN A 159 12.95 -5.97 -15.33
CA GLN A 159 12.56 -7.07 -14.43
C GLN A 159 13.69 -7.46 -13.47
N ALA A 160 14.93 -7.51 -13.94
CA ALA A 160 16.06 -7.78 -13.05
C ALA A 160 16.22 -6.70 -11.98
N GLY A 161 16.03 -5.43 -12.32
CA GLY A 161 16.02 -4.32 -11.37
C GLY A 161 14.89 -4.43 -10.34
N ILE A 162 13.67 -4.79 -10.77
CA ILE A 162 12.52 -5.05 -9.87
C ILE A 162 12.85 -6.20 -8.91
N LYS A 163 13.40 -7.29 -9.44
CA LYS A 163 13.73 -8.48 -8.67
C LYS A 163 14.77 -8.18 -7.58
N ALA A 164 15.81 -7.41 -7.91
CA ALA A 164 16.84 -7.02 -6.96
C ALA A 164 16.33 -6.19 -5.77
N VAL A 165 15.22 -5.48 -5.96
CA VAL A 165 14.53 -4.73 -4.87
C VAL A 165 13.61 -5.63 -4.06
N ALA A 166 13.01 -6.65 -4.69
CA ALA A 166 12.03 -7.53 -4.05
C ALA A 166 12.66 -8.67 -3.21
N GLU A 167 13.93 -8.99 -3.44
CA GLU A 167 14.75 -9.98 -2.70
C GLU A 167 15.43 -9.35 -1.47
#